data_2b266ee4bec5c27516c150a9d716d073
#
_entry.id   2b266ee4bec5c27516c150a9d716d073
#
_cell.length_a   1.000
_cell.length_b   1.000
_cell.length_c   1.000
_cell.angle_alpha   90.00
_cell.angle_beta   90.00
_cell.angle_gamma   90.00
#
_symmetry.space_group_name_H-M   'P 1'
#
loop_
_entity.id
_entity.type
_entity.pdbx_description
1 polymer ?
#
loop_
_entity_poly.entity_id
_entity_poly.type
_entity_poly.pdbx_seq_one_letter_code
_entity_poly.pdbx_strand_id
1 'polypeptide(L)' 'MKPLPHAYAASAFGTPDSHMVSTLQNGCTLEVAPPENFDGPGDTWTPEEMLLASVANCLALTFKAIAKAGRLEWQEIHCH' A
#
# COMPACT_ATOMS: atom_id res chain seq x y z
N MET A 1 20.94 0.22 -4.45
CA MET A 1 20.21 0.50 -3.19
C MET A 1 20.81 1.71 -2.53
N LYS A 2 19.95 2.60 -2.02
CA LYS A 2 20.43 3.80 -1.32
C LYS A 2 20.97 3.44 0.06
N PRO A 3 21.95 4.19 0.57
CA PRO A 3 22.49 3.89 1.90
C PRO A 3 21.47 4.18 3.01
N LEU A 4 21.62 3.49 4.12
CA LEU A 4 20.84 3.74 5.34
C LEU A 4 21.33 5.00 6.05
N PRO A 5 20.48 5.73 6.82
CA PRO A 5 19.08 5.38 7.10
C PRO A 5 18.14 5.76 5.96
N HIS A 6 17.03 5.03 5.85
CA HIS A 6 15.95 5.35 4.92
C HIS A 6 14.82 6.04 5.68
N ALA A 7 14.24 7.09 5.09
CA ALA A 7 13.13 7.82 5.70
C ALA A 7 11.87 7.67 4.86
N TYR A 8 10.76 7.38 5.52
CA TYR A 8 9.46 7.25 4.88
C TYR A 8 8.47 8.15 5.59
N ALA A 9 7.56 8.75 4.83
CA ALA A 9 6.54 9.60 5.40
C ALA A 9 5.25 9.52 4.59
N ALA A 10 4.14 9.55 5.32
CA ALA A 10 2.82 9.64 4.74
C ALA A 10 1.94 10.42 5.71
N SER A 11 0.89 11.03 5.20
CA SER A 11 -0.06 11.77 6.03
C SER A 11 -1.48 11.40 5.63
N ALA A 12 -2.43 11.71 6.51
CA ALA A 12 -3.84 11.49 6.24
C ALA A 12 -4.61 12.74 6.63
N PHE A 13 -5.60 13.10 5.82
CA PHE A 13 -6.42 14.28 6.05
C PHE A 13 -7.87 13.94 5.74
N GLY A 14 -8.79 14.53 6.51
CA GLY A 14 -10.21 14.38 6.27
C GLY A 14 -11.01 15.40 7.05
N THR A 15 -12.30 15.51 6.71
CA THR A 15 -13.26 16.34 7.41
C THR A 15 -14.45 15.46 7.82
N PRO A 16 -15.35 15.94 8.71
CA PRO A 16 -16.50 15.13 9.11
C PRO A 16 -17.37 14.65 7.94
N ASP A 17 -17.40 15.41 6.84
CA ASP A 17 -18.24 15.10 5.69
C ASP A 17 -17.48 14.53 4.50
N SER A 18 -16.20 14.24 4.65
CA SER A 18 -15.38 13.72 3.55
C SER A 18 -14.74 12.39 3.91
N HIS A 19 -14.29 11.67 2.88
CA HIS A 19 -13.40 10.53 3.08
C HIS A 19 -12.04 11.03 3.55
N MET A 20 -11.24 10.13 4.10
CA MET A 20 -9.85 10.42 4.38
C MET A 20 -9.05 10.35 3.08
N VAL A 21 -8.02 11.16 3.00
CA VAL A 21 -7.08 11.12 1.87
C VAL A 21 -5.69 10.92 2.43
N SER A 22 -5.05 9.82 2.03
CA SER A 22 -3.66 9.54 2.38
C SER A 22 -2.74 10.10 1.32
N THR A 23 -1.66 10.75 1.74
CA THR A 23 -0.76 11.45 0.84
C THR A 23 0.68 11.06 1.14
N LEU A 24 1.43 10.73 0.11
CA LEU A 24 2.87 10.50 0.20
C LEU A 24 3.63 11.81 0.03
N GLN A 25 4.93 11.80 0.37
CA GLN A 25 5.78 12.98 0.21
C GLN A 25 5.81 13.52 -1.22
N ASN A 26 5.68 12.64 -2.21
CA ASN A 26 5.72 13.04 -3.63
C ASN A 26 4.36 13.53 -4.17
N GLY A 27 3.34 13.59 -3.32
CA GLY A 27 2.02 14.05 -3.71
C GLY A 27 1.06 12.97 -4.18
N CYS A 28 1.47 11.72 -4.22
CA CYS A 28 0.53 10.63 -4.53
C CYS A 28 -0.52 10.51 -3.44
N THR A 29 -1.78 10.38 -3.85
CA THR A 29 -2.91 10.33 -2.91
C THR A 29 -3.71 9.05 -3.08
N LEU A 30 -4.41 8.68 -2.00
CA LEU A 30 -5.29 7.52 -1.99
C LEU A 30 -6.50 7.85 -1.12
N GLU A 31 -7.69 7.65 -1.66
CA GLU A 31 -8.93 7.86 -0.93
C GLU A 31 -9.20 6.67 -0.01
N VAL A 32 -9.52 6.92 1.25
CA VAL A 32 -9.65 5.89 2.29
C VAL A 32 -10.95 6.11 3.06
N ALA A 33 -11.67 5.02 3.33
CA ALA A 33 -12.90 5.05 4.10
C ALA A 33 -13.00 3.81 4.98
N PRO A 34 -13.90 3.78 5.97
CA PRO A 34 -14.10 2.58 6.78
C PRO A 34 -14.66 1.43 5.93
N PRO A 35 -14.45 0.16 6.37
CA PRO A 35 -15.08 -0.98 5.71
C PRO A 35 -16.62 -0.92 5.81
N GLU A 36 -17.31 -1.66 4.96
CA GLU A 36 -18.78 -1.71 4.94
C GLU A 36 -19.37 -2.08 6.31
N ASN A 37 -18.74 -2.98 7.04
CA ASN A 37 -19.23 -3.37 8.37
C ASN A 37 -19.06 -2.27 9.43
N PHE A 38 -18.47 -1.15 9.07
CA PHE A 38 -18.40 0.07 9.89
C PHE A 38 -19.01 1.24 9.14
N ASP A 39 -20.06 0.99 8.35
CA ASP A 39 -20.82 1.97 7.60
C ASP A 39 -20.03 2.67 6.49
N GLY A 40 -19.01 2.01 5.95
CA GLY A 40 -18.26 2.52 4.81
C GLY A 40 -18.93 2.21 3.48
N PRO A 41 -18.50 2.86 2.39
CA PRO A 41 -19.12 2.72 1.07
C PRO A 41 -18.82 1.41 0.35
N GLY A 42 -17.73 0.75 0.69
CA GLY A 42 -17.37 -0.53 0.06
C GLY A 42 -16.63 -0.41 -1.27
N ASP A 43 -16.42 0.79 -1.77
CA ASP A 43 -15.76 1.04 -3.05
C ASP A 43 -14.47 1.84 -2.95
N THR A 44 -13.94 1.99 -1.74
CA THR A 44 -12.68 2.68 -1.50
C THR A 44 -11.71 1.76 -0.75
N TRP A 45 -10.46 2.18 -0.69
CA TRP A 45 -9.49 1.53 0.19
C TRP A 45 -9.90 1.73 1.64
N THR A 46 -9.64 0.72 2.45
CA THR A 46 -9.83 0.80 3.91
C THR A 46 -8.46 0.65 4.58
N PRO A 47 -8.30 1.17 5.83
CA PRO A 47 -7.04 0.97 6.54
C PRO A 47 -6.66 -0.50 6.69
N GLU A 48 -7.64 -1.36 6.91
CA GLU A 48 -7.41 -2.80 7.05
C GLU A 48 -6.87 -3.41 5.77
N GLU A 49 -7.45 -3.04 4.62
CA GLU A 49 -6.98 -3.53 3.33
C GLU A 49 -5.61 -2.96 2.97
N MET A 50 -5.34 -1.70 3.35
CA MET A 50 -4.03 -1.10 3.15
C MET A 50 -2.95 -1.87 3.91
N LEU A 51 -3.23 -2.31 5.13
CA LEU A 51 -2.30 -3.11 5.91
C LEU A 51 -2.05 -4.45 5.24
N LEU A 52 -3.09 -5.15 4.83
CA LEU A 52 -2.96 -6.43 4.14
C LEU A 52 -2.22 -6.28 2.81
N ALA A 53 -2.53 -5.24 2.05
CA ALA A 53 -1.86 -4.97 0.79
C ALA A 53 -0.37 -4.68 0.99
N SER A 54 0.00 -4.01 2.10
CA SER A 54 1.41 -3.73 2.38
C SER A 54 2.20 -5.01 2.58
N VAL A 55 1.62 -5.99 3.28
CA VAL A 55 2.28 -7.29 3.49
C VAL A 55 2.38 -8.05 2.16
N ALA A 56 1.31 -8.10 1.40
CA ALA A 56 1.29 -8.80 0.12
C ALA A 56 2.30 -8.21 -0.86
N ASN A 57 2.36 -6.89 -0.96
CA ASN A 57 3.31 -6.21 -1.84
C ASN A 57 4.76 -6.38 -1.36
N CYS A 58 4.98 -6.37 -0.06
CA CYS A 58 6.31 -6.59 0.49
C CYS A 58 6.84 -7.96 0.10
N LEU A 59 6.01 -9.00 0.23
CA LEU A 59 6.38 -10.36 -0.18
C LEU A 59 6.65 -10.46 -1.67
N ALA A 60 5.77 -9.87 -2.49
CA ALA A 60 5.92 -9.90 -3.94
C ALA A 60 7.18 -9.17 -4.39
N LEU A 61 7.45 -7.99 -3.84
CA LEU A 61 8.64 -7.21 -4.19
C LEU A 61 9.92 -7.90 -3.74
N THR A 62 9.89 -8.56 -2.59
CA THR A 62 11.03 -9.35 -2.10
C THR A 62 11.31 -10.50 -3.05
N PHE A 63 10.27 -11.20 -3.51
CA PHE A 63 10.43 -12.26 -4.50
C PHE A 63 11.06 -11.73 -5.79
N LYS A 64 10.60 -10.59 -6.29
CA LYS A 64 11.16 -9.97 -7.50
C LYS A 64 12.65 -9.69 -7.34
N ALA A 65 13.04 -9.15 -6.19
CA ALA A 65 14.45 -8.84 -5.94
C ALA A 65 15.31 -10.11 -5.90
N ILE A 66 14.84 -11.15 -5.23
CA ILE A 66 15.55 -12.43 -5.14
C ILE A 66 15.64 -13.09 -6.51
N ALA A 67 14.54 -13.09 -7.26
CA ALA A 67 14.50 -13.69 -8.59
C ALA A 67 15.49 -13.00 -9.54
N LYS A 68 15.55 -11.67 -9.46
CA LYS A 68 16.49 -10.90 -10.29
C LYS A 68 17.93 -11.22 -9.94
N ALA A 69 18.26 -11.29 -8.65
CA ALA A 69 19.61 -11.61 -8.19
C ALA A 69 20.02 -13.03 -8.61
N GLY A 70 19.08 -13.98 -8.58
CA GLY A 70 19.32 -15.37 -8.97
C GLY A 70 19.11 -15.63 -10.47
N ARG A 71 18.78 -14.63 -11.24
CA ARG A 71 18.48 -14.74 -12.67
C ARG A 71 17.38 -15.76 -12.96
N LEU A 72 16.39 -15.84 -12.05
CA LEU A 72 15.24 -16.71 -12.20
C LEU A 72 14.20 -16.07 -13.12
N GLU A 73 13.71 -16.82 -14.11
CA GLU A 73 12.64 -16.35 -14.97
C GLU A 73 11.28 -16.69 -14.36
N TRP A 74 10.34 -15.76 -14.49
CA TRP A 74 8.98 -15.93 -14.03
C TRP A 74 8.07 -14.97 -14.79
N GLN A 75 6.76 -15.23 -14.81
CA GLN A 75 5.82 -14.42 -15.57
C GLN A 75 4.96 -13.52 -14.69
N GLU A 76 4.39 -14.07 -13.64
CA GLU A 76 3.57 -13.27 -12.74
C GLU A 76 3.52 -13.88 -11.35
N ILE A 77 3.12 -13.07 -10.37
CA ILE A 77 2.98 -13.50 -8.99
C ILE A 77 1.70 -12.94 -8.41
N HIS A 78 0.99 -13.77 -7.65
CA HIS A 78 -0.19 -13.38 -6.91
C HIS A 78 0.04 -13.63 -5.42
N CYS A 79 -0.37 -12.65 -4.59
CA CYS A 79 -0.21 -12.73 -3.14
C CYS A 79 -1.50 -12.28 -2.48
N HIS A 80 -2.08 -13.17 -1.67
CA HIS A 80 -3.37 -12.92 -1.02
C HIS A 80 -3.24 -12.85 0.50
#